data_1965aa78e0c318a4d1682ce6d7f32f04
#
_entry.id   1965aa78e0c318a4d1682ce6d7f32f04
#
_cell.length_a   1.000
_cell.length_b   1.000
_cell.length_c   1.000
_cell.angle_alpha   90.00
_cell.angle_beta   90.00
_cell.angle_gamma   90.00
#
_symmetry.space_group_name_H-M   'P 1'
#
loop_
_entity.id
_entity.type
_entity.pdbx_description
1 polymer ?
#
loop_
_entity_poly.entity_id
_entity_poly.type
_entity_poly.pdbx_seq_one_letter_code
_entity_poly.pdbx_strand_id
1 'polypeptide(L)'
;YLHPLYDALNDMIPPAKRIILTRPAVEAGEKLGFLPGDMKEKLDPYLQPLYDALNDMIPPAKLQKYIEEGTVQIAPLAYMRGRTLDNAFVILDEAQNTTLPQIKMFLTRMGRNAKFIVTGDVTQIDLPRRSDSGLTRAMEILRGVEGIGIVEFDRRDIVRHPLVKQIVEAFDRSAAVEAAPAPETGK
;
A
#
# COMPACT_ATOMS: atom_id res chain seq x y z
N TYR A 1 -5.21 -3.55 11.42
CA TYR A 1 -5.25 -4.40 10.21
C TYR A 1 -3.93 -5.15 9.91
N LEU A 2 -2.84 -4.89 10.64
CA LEU A 2 -1.55 -5.57 10.45
C LEU A 2 -1.31 -6.72 11.46
N HIS A 3 -2.18 -6.93 12.43
CA HIS A 3 -2.03 -7.97 13.46
C HIS A 3 -1.95 -9.40 12.90
N PRO A 4 -2.84 -9.81 11.99
CA PRO A 4 -2.72 -11.15 11.37
C PRO A 4 -1.48 -11.27 10.48
N LEU A 5 -0.99 -10.14 9.95
CA LEU A 5 0.24 -10.10 9.16
C LEU A 5 1.47 -10.35 10.05
N TYR A 6 1.46 -9.83 11.29
CA TYR A 6 2.56 -10.00 12.24
C TYR A 6 2.70 -11.46 12.72
N ASP A 7 1.58 -12.13 12.99
CA ASP A 7 1.59 -13.54 13.40
C ASP A 7 2.03 -14.45 12.25
N ALA A 8 1.54 -14.21 11.03
CA ALA A 8 2.01 -14.90 9.84
C ALA A 8 3.49 -14.59 9.50
N LEU A 9 3.97 -13.41 9.88
CA LEU A 9 5.35 -13.01 9.75
C LEU A 9 6.30 -13.82 10.64
N ASN A 10 5.91 -14.11 11.87
CA ASN A 10 6.74 -14.88 12.80
C ASN A 10 6.88 -16.36 12.42
N ASP A 11 5.84 -16.97 11.83
CA ASP A 11 5.80 -18.40 11.54
C ASP A 11 6.29 -18.77 10.12
N MET A 12 6.30 -17.84 9.19
CA MET A 12 6.56 -18.13 7.76
C MET A 12 7.89 -17.62 7.22
N ILE A 13 8.68 -16.91 8.03
CA ILE A 13 9.89 -16.28 7.53
C ILE A 13 11.11 -17.02 8.04
N PRO A 14 11.95 -17.60 7.15
CA PRO A 14 13.34 -17.84 7.52
C PRO A 14 13.90 -16.49 7.99
N PRO A 15 14.82 -16.42 8.96
CA PRO A 15 15.15 -15.19 9.66
C PRO A 15 15.50 -14.08 8.68
N ALA A 16 14.47 -13.31 8.32
CA ALA A 16 14.66 -12.10 7.53
C ALA A 16 15.52 -11.17 8.38
N LYS A 17 16.65 -10.75 7.83
CA LYS A 17 17.57 -9.85 8.56
C LYS A 17 17.03 -8.41 8.62
N ARG A 18 16.03 -8.09 7.81
CA ARG A 18 15.44 -6.75 7.73
C ARG A 18 14.02 -6.76 7.18
N ILE A 19 13.24 -5.81 7.64
CA ILE A 19 11.89 -5.51 7.17
C ILE A 19 11.95 -4.18 6.42
N ILE A 20 11.38 -4.15 5.21
CA ILE A 20 11.33 -2.94 4.39
C ILE A 20 9.87 -2.64 4.08
N LEU A 21 9.43 -1.48 4.53
CA LEU A 21 8.09 -0.96 4.26
C LEU A 21 8.20 0.15 3.23
N THR A 22 7.41 0.05 2.20
CA THR A 22 7.41 1.06 1.14
C THR A 22 6.00 1.39 0.69
N ARG A 23 5.82 2.63 0.25
CA ARG A 23 4.56 3.19 -0.19
C ARG A 23 4.79 4.12 -1.38
N PRO A 24 3.88 4.17 -2.38
CA PRO A 24 3.95 5.21 -3.40
C PRO A 24 3.69 6.57 -2.76
N ALA A 25 4.47 7.58 -3.13
CA ALA A 25 4.12 8.96 -2.84
C ALA A 25 3.17 9.43 -3.97
N VAL A 26 1.89 9.56 -3.66
CA VAL A 26 0.87 10.05 -4.59
C VAL A 26 0.52 11.47 -4.18
N GLU A 27 0.63 12.39 -5.13
CA GLU A 27 0.25 13.77 -4.93
C GLU A 27 -1.30 13.87 -4.94
N ALA A 28 -1.90 13.93 -3.76
CA ALA A 28 -3.32 14.23 -3.62
C ALA A 28 -3.58 15.72 -3.91
N GLY A 29 -3.53 16.11 -5.19
CA GLY A 29 -3.88 17.47 -5.64
C GLY A 29 -2.80 18.54 -5.46
N GLU A 30 -1.78 18.33 -4.64
CA GLU A 30 -0.66 19.24 -4.47
C GLU A 30 0.63 18.64 -5.03
N LYS A 31 1.30 19.36 -5.92
CA LYS A 31 2.58 18.90 -6.47
C LYS A 31 3.66 19.01 -5.38
N LEU A 32 4.33 17.90 -5.06
CA LEU A 32 5.45 17.83 -4.10
C LEU A 32 6.49 18.94 -4.30
N GLY A 33 6.65 19.46 -5.52
CA GLY A 33 7.54 20.55 -5.84
C GLY A 33 7.16 21.90 -5.22
N PHE A 34 5.92 22.13 -4.80
CA PHE A 34 5.45 23.38 -4.21
C PHE A 34 5.44 23.38 -2.68
N LEU A 35 5.65 22.22 -2.03
CA LEU A 35 5.74 22.16 -0.57
C LEU A 35 7.10 22.71 -0.11
N PRO A 36 7.15 23.54 0.95
CA PRO A 36 8.40 23.94 1.57
C PRO A 36 9.08 22.75 2.26
N GLY A 37 10.40 22.81 2.40
CA GLY A 37 11.18 21.77 3.05
C GLY A 37 12.02 20.92 2.08
N ASP A 38 12.86 20.05 2.66
CA ASP A 38 13.66 19.12 1.89
C ASP A 38 12.80 17.93 1.37
N MET A 39 13.38 17.06 0.54
CA MET A 39 12.68 15.95 -0.05
C MET A 39 12.18 14.95 1.02
N LYS A 40 12.90 14.81 2.12
CA LYS A 40 12.54 13.93 3.23
C LYS A 40 11.32 14.47 3.96
N GLU A 41 11.34 15.73 4.35
CA GLU A 41 10.21 16.41 5.01
C GLU A 41 8.93 16.36 4.17
N LYS A 42 9.05 16.47 2.85
CA LYS A 42 7.91 16.36 1.91
C LYS A 42 7.32 14.96 1.81
N LEU A 43 8.14 13.92 2.02
CA LEU A 43 7.72 12.53 1.92
C LEU A 43 7.23 11.95 3.25
N ASP A 44 7.64 12.52 4.37
CA ASP A 44 7.28 12.03 5.72
C ASP A 44 5.76 11.89 5.93
N PRO A 45 4.89 12.82 5.51
CA PRO A 45 3.44 12.65 5.65
C PRO A 45 2.88 11.38 4.98
N TYR A 46 3.44 10.99 3.83
CA TYR A 46 3.02 9.78 3.11
C TYR A 46 3.46 8.49 3.80
N LEU A 47 4.52 8.56 4.59
CA LEU A 47 5.08 7.43 5.31
C LEU A 47 4.55 7.33 6.75
N GLN A 48 3.95 8.41 7.27
CA GLN A 48 3.44 8.47 8.64
C GLN A 48 2.52 7.30 9.01
N PRO A 49 1.56 6.85 8.16
CA PRO A 49 0.73 5.70 8.48
C PRO A 49 1.50 4.39 8.72
N LEU A 50 2.68 4.24 8.09
CA LEU A 50 3.55 3.08 8.32
C LEU A 50 4.26 3.19 9.67
N TYR A 51 4.68 4.40 10.06
CA TYR A 51 5.25 4.63 11.40
C TYR A 51 4.21 4.40 12.50
N ASP A 52 2.99 4.91 12.31
CA ASP A 52 1.90 4.74 13.27
C ASP A 52 1.58 3.25 13.47
N ALA A 53 1.44 2.50 12.39
CA ALA A 53 1.20 1.06 12.46
C ALA A 53 2.32 0.29 13.18
N LEU A 54 3.58 0.67 12.97
CA LEU A 54 4.70 0.06 13.67
C LEU A 54 4.73 0.45 15.15
N ASN A 55 4.40 1.69 15.50
CA ASN A 55 4.33 2.14 16.89
C ASN A 55 3.22 1.44 17.68
N ASP A 56 2.13 1.06 17.03
CA ASP A 56 1.05 0.27 17.65
C ASP A 56 1.49 -1.17 17.97
N MET A 57 2.46 -1.71 17.21
CA MET A 57 2.90 -3.11 17.34
C MET A 57 4.20 -3.27 18.13
N ILE A 58 5.08 -2.27 18.11
CA ILE A 58 6.44 -2.34 18.64
C ILE A 58 6.64 -1.18 19.62
N PRO A 59 7.14 -1.43 20.86
CA PRO A 59 7.46 -0.35 21.78
C PRO A 59 8.37 0.69 21.13
N PRO A 60 8.09 2.01 21.29
CA PRO A 60 8.80 3.08 20.55
C PRO A 60 10.32 3.03 20.65
N ALA A 61 10.87 2.77 21.84
CA ALA A 61 12.32 2.66 22.04
C ALA A 61 12.94 1.49 21.27
N LYS A 62 12.20 0.38 21.11
CA LYS A 62 12.65 -0.78 20.36
C LYS A 62 12.55 -0.53 18.84
N LEU A 63 11.48 0.14 18.41
CA LEU A 63 11.29 0.54 17.02
C LEU A 63 12.41 1.47 16.56
N GLN A 64 12.70 2.50 17.36
CA GLN A 64 13.79 3.42 17.06
C GLN A 64 15.13 2.71 16.91
N LYS A 65 15.46 1.79 17.82
CA LYS A 65 16.67 0.96 17.72
C LYS A 65 16.67 0.16 16.40
N TYR A 66 15.59 -0.46 16.02
CA TYR A 66 15.52 -1.24 14.79
C TYR A 66 15.67 -0.38 13.52
N ILE A 67 15.18 0.86 13.55
CA ILE A 67 15.39 1.81 12.45
C ILE A 67 16.85 2.25 12.37
N GLU A 68 17.47 2.59 13.50
CA GLU A 68 18.88 2.98 13.59
C GLU A 68 19.84 1.86 13.13
N GLU A 69 19.53 0.61 13.50
CA GLU A 69 20.29 -0.59 13.08
C GLU A 69 19.99 -1.00 11.61
N GLY A 70 19.01 -0.39 10.97
CA GLY A 70 18.58 -0.74 9.62
C GLY A 70 17.82 -2.08 9.53
N THR A 71 17.40 -2.65 10.66
CA THR A 71 16.54 -3.83 10.72
C THR A 71 15.15 -3.51 10.18
N VAL A 72 14.62 -2.33 10.50
CA VAL A 72 13.38 -1.78 9.92
C VAL A 72 13.76 -0.58 9.05
N GLN A 73 13.30 -0.58 7.81
CA GLN A 73 13.48 0.51 6.86
C GLN A 73 12.11 0.95 6.33
N ILE A 74 11.84 2.25 6.37
CA ILE A 74 10.66 2.85 5.77
C ILE A 74 11.13 3.82 4.71
N ALA A 75 10.67 3.65 3.47
CA ALA A 75 11.12 4.48 2.36
C ALA A 75 10.07 4.57 1.24
N PRO A 76 10.00 5.67 0.51
CA PRO A 76 9.17 5.77 -0.68
C PRO A 76 9.52 4.71 -1.73
N LEU A 77 8.53 4.27 -2.49
CA LEU A 77 8.70 3.27 -3.55
C LEU A 77 9.82 3.62 -4.55
N ALA A 78 9.96 4.91 -4.88
CA ALA A 78 10.99 5.38 -5.80
C ALA A 78 12.43 5.01 -5.35
N TYR A 79 12.67 4.89 -4.05
CA TYR A 79 13.98 4.56 -3.46
C TYR A 79 14.32 3.07 -3.57
N MET A 80 13.40 2.25 -4.04
CA MET A 80 13.66 0.84 -4.32
C MET A 80 14.38 0.62 -5.65
N ARG A 81 14.39 1.63 -6.53
CA ARG A 81 15.04 1.53 -7.85
C ARG A 81 16.55 1.26 -7.71
N GLY A 82 17.06 0.31 -8.50
CA GLY A 82 18.49 -0.05 -8.52
C GLY A 82 18.96 -0.90 -7.33
N ARG A 83 18.09 -1.22 -6.38
CA ARG A 83 18.43 -2.08 -5.23
C ARG A 83 18.19 -3.55 -5.56
N THR A 84 18.91 -4.43 -4.88
CA THR A 84 18.58 -5.86 -4.73
C THR A 84 18.33 -6.14 -3.25
N LEU A 85 17.19 -6.71 -2.93
CA LEU A 85 16.70 -6.85 -1.55
C LEU A 85 16.85 -8.31 -1.11
N ASP A 86 18.06 -8.69 -0.72
CA ASP A 86 18.36 -10.01 -0.18
C ASP A 86 18.00 -10.13 1.29
N ASN A 87 17.60 -11.32 1.74
CA ASN A 87 17.29 -11.66 3.13
C ASN A 87 16.34 -10.65 3.78
N ALA A 88 15.33 -10.22 3.03
CA ALA A 88 14.43 -9.15 3.41
C ALA A 88 12.97 -9.58 3.33
N PHE A 89 12.17 -9.06 4.25
CA PHE A 89 10.73 -9.05 4.17
C PHE A 89 10.30 -7.67 3.70
N VAL A 90 9.65 -7.60 2.54
CA VAL A 90 9.39 -6.32 1.87
C VAL A 90 7.90 -6.16 1.63
N ILE A 91 7.34 -5.05 2.10
CA ILE A 91 5.92 -4.73 1.94
C ILE A 91 5.78 -3.48 1.08
N LEU A 92 5.01 -3.57 0.01
CA LEU A 92 4.50 -2.43 -0.73
C LEU A 92 3.04 -2.21 -0.35
N ASP A 93 2.78 -1.14 0.37
CA ASP A 93 1.44 -0.73 0.77
C ASP A 93 0.84 0.28 -0.22
N GLU A 94 -0.50 0.37 -0.29
CA GLU A 94 -1.26 1.25 -1.21
C GLU A 94 -0.88 1.07 -2.69
N ALA A 95 -0.66 -0.18 -3.11
CA ALA A 95 -0.17 -0.48 -4.45
C ALA A 95 -1.14 -0.11 -5.58
N GLN A 96 -2.45 0.10 -5.30
CA GLN A 96 -3.39 0.64 -6.28
C GLN A 96 -2.98 2.04 -6.77
N ASN A 97 -2.17 2.74 -5.99
CA ASN A 97 -1.62 4.05 -6.34
C ASN A 97 -0.26 3.96 -7.07
N THR A 98 0.02 2.81 -7.69
CA THR A 98 1.20 2.60 -8.52
C THR A 98 0.81 2.29 -9.96
N THR A 99 1.67 2.68 -10.89
CA THR A 99 1.56 2.25 -12.29
C THR A 99 2.12 0.84 -12.48
N LEU A 100 1.74 0.16 -13.54
CA LEU A 100 2.27 -1.17 -13.88
C LEU A 100 3.81 -1.22 -13.98
N PRO A 101 4.49 -0.23 -14.60
CA PRO A 101 5.96 -0.18 -14.59
C PRO A 101 6.56 -0.04 -13.18
N GLN A 102 5.90 0.67 -12.26
CA GLN A 102 6.36 0.80 -10.87
C GLN A 102 6.23 -0.52 -10.11
N ILE A 103 5.12 -1.25 -10.25
CA ILE A 103 4.96 -2.59 -9.66
C ILE A 103 6.02 -3.53 -10.22
N LYS A 104 6.22 -3.55 -11.53
CA LYS A 104 7.26 -4.36 -12.16
C LYS A 104 8.65 -4.00 -11.62
N MET A 105 8.96 -2.71 -11.53
CA MET A 105 10.22 -2.22 -10.96
C MET A 105 10.40 -2.73 -9.53
N PHE A 106 9.38 -2.66 -8.69
CA PHE A 106 9.42 -3.11 -7.31
C PHE A 106 9.64 -4.63 -7.21
N LEU A 107 8.83 -5.44 -7.87
CA LEU A 107 8.91 -6.90 -7.81
C LEU A 107 10.26 -7.43 -8.33
N THR A 108 10.86 -6.75 -9.30
CA THR A 108 12.19 -7.11 -9.82
C THR A 108 13.34 -6.72 -8.88
N ARG A 109 13.07 -6.19 -7.72
CA ARG A 109 14.07 -5.96 -6.63
C ARG A 109 14.27 -7.20 -5.75
N MET A 110 13.43 -8.23 -5.93
CA MET A 110 13.49 -9.45 -5.14
C MET A 110 14.87 -10.10 -5.30
N GLY A 111 15.54 -10.26 -4.17
CA GLY A 111 16.82 -10.95 -4.07
C GLY A 111 16.68 -12.31 -3.40
N ARG A 112 17.80 -12.89 -3.01
CA ARG A 112 17.86 -14.21 -2.37
C ARG A 112 17.18 -14.17 -0.99
N ASN A 113 16.42 -15.21 -0.64
CA ASN A 113 15.71 -15.34 0.64
C ASN A 113 14.86 -14.11 0.98
N ALA A 114 14.30 -13.46 -0.04
CA ALA A 114 13.40 -12.35 0.15
C ALA A 114 11.95 -12.79 0.00
N LYS A 115 11.06 -12.21 0.80
CA LYS A 115 9.61 -12.34 0.67
C LYS A 115 9.03 -10.97 0.41
N PHE A 116 8.15 -10.89 -0.60
CA PHE A 116 7.48 -9.66 -0.99
C PHE A 116 5.99 -9.80 -0.76
N ILE A 117 5.40 -8.77 -0.16
CA ILE A 117 3.96 -8.61 -0.02
C ILE A 117 3.57 -7.30 -0.70
N VAL A 118 2.49 -7.36 -1.47
CA VAL A 118 1.87 -6.20 -2.10
C VAL A 118 0.45 -6.12 -1.57
N THR A 119 0.10 -5.00 -0.95
CA THR A 119 -1.26 -4.71 -0.45
C THR A 119 -1.85 -3.53 -1.20
N GLY A 120 -3.16 -3.53 -1.37
CA GLY A 120 -3.85 -2.41 -2.01
C GLY A 120 -5.37 -2.62 -2.10
N ASP A 121 -6.08 -1.52 -2.26
CA ASP A 121 -7.52 -1.48 -2.45
C ASP A 121 -7.86 -0.83 -3.80
N VAL A 122 -8.30 -1.63 -4.76
CA VAL A 122 -8.64 -1.18 -6.12
C VAL A 122 -9.83 -0.18 -6.15
N THR A 123 -10.56 -0.04 -5.05
CA THR A 123 -11.65 0.95 -4.94
C THR A 123 -11.13 2.33 -4.55
N GLN A 124 -9.94 2.43 -3.94
CA GLN A 124 -9.32 3.65 -3.39
C GLN A 124 -8.13 4.11 -4.24
N ILE A 125 -8.37 4.41 -5.51
CA ILE A 125 -7.32 4.86 -6.43
C ILE A 125 -7.28 6.39 -6.44
N ASP A 126 -6.15 6.96 -5.97
CA ASP A 126 -5.88 8.40 -5.88
C ASP A 126 -5.05 8.93 -7.06
N LEU A 127 -4.69 8.08 -8.02
CA LEU A 127 -4.01 8.51 -9.23
C LEU A 127 -4.88 9.47 -10.06
N PRO A 128 -4.28 10.45 -10.78
CA PRO A 128 -5.00 11.41 -11.61
C PRO A 128 -5.98 10.74 -12.60
N ARG A 129 -5.60 9.59 -13.11
CA ARG A 129 -6.49 8.71 -13.89
C ARG A 129 -6.52 7.34 -13.25
N ARG A 130 -7.71 6.87 -12.89
CA ARG A 130 -7.90 5.53 -12.29
C ARG A 130 -7.37 4.41 -13.20
N SER A 131 -7.43 4.60 -14.52
CA SER A 131 -6.87 3.68 -15.51
C SER A 131 -5.35 3.53 -15.44
N ASP A 132 -4.65 4.44 -14.79
CA ASP A 132 -3.19 4.38 -14.64
C ASP A 132 -2.76 3.41 -13.53
N SER A 133 -3.69 2.99 -12.65
CA SER A 133 -3.42 1.97 -11.64
C SER A 133 -3.00 0.65 -12.28
N GLY A 134 -1.82 0.20 -11.89
CA GLY A 134 -1.25 -1.03 -12.41
C GLY A 134 -1.59 -2.28 -11.61
N LEU A 135 -2.24 -2.15 -10.43
CA LEU A 135 -2.43 -3.27 -9.51
C LEU A 135 -3.26 -4.39 -10.12
N THR A 136 -4.46 -4.09 -10.63
CA THR A 136 -5.35 -5.09 -11.25
C THR A 136 -4.65 -5.79 -12.41
N ARG A 137 -3.98 -5.01 -13.27
CA ARG A 137 -3.26 -5.58 -14.42
C ARG A 137 -2.06 -6.44 -14.00
N ALA A 138 -1.36 -6.05 -12.95
CA ALA A 138 -0.28 -6.85 -12.39
C ALA A 138 -0.81 -8.19 -11.84
N MET A 139 -1.94 -8.17 -11.11
CA MET A 139 -2.59 -9.39 -10.61
C MET A 139 -2.97 -10.33 -11.75
N GLU A 140 -3.55 -9.82 -12.85
CA GLU A 140 -3.87 -10.62 -14.03
C GLU A 140 -2.63 -11.28 -14.65
N ILE A 141 -1.55 -10.50 -14.84
CA ILE A 141 -0.30 -10.98 -15.45
C ILE A 141 0.39 -12.03 -14.57
N LEU A 142 0.32 -11.88 -13.25
CA LEU A 142 1.03 -12.71 -12.30
C LEU A 142 0.20 -13.92 -11.82
N ARG A 143 -1.06 -14.00 -12.18
CA ARG A 143 -1.94 -15.12 -11.82
C ARG A 143 -1.40 -16.42 -12.44
N GLY A 144 -1.16 -17.42 -11.59
CA GLY A 144 -0.63 -18.71 -11.99
C GLY A 144 0.90 -18.79 -12.13
N VAL A 145 1.62 -17.71 -11.85
CA VAL A 145 3.08 -17.77 -11.74
C VAL A 145 3.45 -18.51 -10.46
N GLU A 146 4.27 -19.57 -10.58
CA GLU A 146 4.73 -20.36 -9.44
C GLU A 146 5.46 -19.47 -8.40
N GLY A 147 5.13 -19.66 -7.13
CA GLY A 147 5.68 -18.86 -6.02
C GLY A 147 4.94 -17.54 -5.76
N ILE A 148 3.89 -17.22 -6.54
CA ILE A 148 3.03 -16.05 -6.30
C ILE A 148 1.66 -16.50 -5.84
N GLY A 149 1.26 -16.05 -4.64
CA GLY A 149 -0.10 -16.18 -4.11
C GLY A 149 -0.86 -14.88 -4.26
N ILE A 150 -2.11 -14.96 -4.70
CA ILE A 150 -3.04 -13.81 -4.76
C ILE A 150 -4.20 -14.11 -3.82
N VAL A 151 -4.44 -13.19 -2.88
CA VAL A 151 -5.56 -13.25 -1.93
C VAL A 151 -6.41 -12.02 -2.15
N GLU A 152 -7.68 -12.24 -2.44
CA GLU A 152 -8.67 -11.18 -2.64
C GLU A 152 -9.64 -11.18 -1.45
N PHE A 153 -9.81 -10.01 -0.82
CA PHE A 153 -10.77 -9.79 0.26
C PHE A 153 -12.07 -9.21 -0.29
N ASP A 154 -13.18 -9.60 0.30
CA ASP A 154 -14.49 -9.06 -0.06
C ASP A 154 -15.09 -8.21 1.09
N ARG A 155 -16.31 -7.68 0.87
CA ARG A 155 -17.00 -6.83 1.86
C ARG A 155 -17.19 -7.49 3.22
N ARG A 156 -17.20 -8.82 3.31
CA ARG A 156 -17.39 -9.58 4.56
C ARG A 156 -16.13 -9.59 5.41
N ASP A 157 -14.98 -9.43 4.76
CA ASP A 157 -13.67 -9.42 5.42
C ASP A 157 -13.36 -8.04 6.03
N ILE A 158 -14.17 -7.00 5.67
CA ILE A 158 -13.94 -5.64 6.12
C ILE A 158 -14.46 -5.46 7.55
N VAL A 159 -13.54 -5.31 8.50
CA VAL A 159 -13.85 -4.92 9.88
C VAL A 159 -13.74 -3.40 10.01
N ARG A 160 -14.87 -2.73 10.16
CA ARG A 160 -14.94 -1.26 10.35
C ARG A 160 -15.84 -0.94 11.52
N HIS A 161 -15.60 0.22 12.14
CA HIS A 161 -16.52 0.76 13.14
C HIS A 161 -17.93 0.87 12.53
N PRO A 162 -19.02 0.46 13.25
CA PRO A 162 -20.37 0.46 12.70
C PRO A 162 -20.81 1.80 12.08
N LEU A 163 -20.42 2.92 12.70
CA LEU A 163 -20.73 4.25 12.19
C LEU A 163 -20.00 4.53 10.85
N VAL A 164 -18.76 4.10 10.69
CA VAL A 164 -18.02 4.26 9.43
C VAL A 164 -18.69 3.51 8.29
N LYS A 165 -19.24 2.31 8.57
CA LYS A 165 -20.03 1.56 7.59
C LYS A 165 -21.24 2.35 7.13
N GLN A 166 -22.00 2.92 8.08
CA GLN A 166 -23.19 3.75 7.78
C GLN A 166 -22.85 5.00 6.98
N ILE A 167 -21.72 5.65 7.31
CA ILE A 167 -21.23 6.84 6.58
C ILE A 167 -20.93 6.47 5.11
N VAL A 168 -20.16 5.41 4.87
CA VAL A 168 -19.84 4.96 3.51
C VAL A 168 -21.11 4.62 2.73
N GLU A 169 -22.04 3.87 3.32
CA GLU A 169 -23.31 3.53 2.68
C GLU A 169 -24.16 4.77 2.36
N ALA A 170 -24.08 5.83 3.17
CA ALA A 170 -24.80 7.08 2.91
C ALA A 170 -24.20 7.84 1.70
N PHE A 171 -22.87 7.92 1.61
CA PHE A 171 -22.20 8.53 0.46
C PHE A 171 -22.42 7.73 -0.84
N ASP A 172 -22.35 6.40 -0.79
CA ASP A 172 -22.62 5.53 -1.95
C ASP A 172 -24.04 5.74 -2.48
N ARG A 173 -25.03 5.87 -1.60
CA ARG A 173 -26.43 6.18 -2.00
C ARG A 173 -26.54 7.54 -2.67
N SER A 174 -25.87 8.57 -2.16
CA SER A 174 -25.90 9.91 -2.75
C SER A 174 -25.30 9.90 -4.16
N ALA A 175 -24.15 9.28 -4.33
CA ALA A 175 -23.49 9.16 -5.63
C ALA A 175 -24.34 8.39 -6.66
N ALA A 176 -25.07 7.36 -6.22
CA ALA A 176 -25.98 6.61 -7.09
C ALA A 176 -27.18 7.44 -7.56
N VAL A 177 -27.68 8.35 -6.72
CA VAL A 177 -28.79 9.27 -7.08
C VAL A 177 -28.33 10.32 -8.09
N GLU A 178 -27.12 10.86 -7.92
CA GLU A 178 -26.54 11.85 -8.85
C GLU A 178 -26.19 11.25 -10.22
N ALA A 179 -25.84 9.94 -10.26
CA ALA A 179 -25.53 9.22 -11.49
C ALA A 179 -26.79 8.75 -12.26
N ALA A 180 -27.97 8.83 -11.66
CA ALA A 180 -29.21 8.44 -12.33
C ALA A 180 -29.58 9.46 -13.44
N PRO A 181 -29.84 9.02 -14.70
CA PRO A 181 -30.24 9.92 -15.77
C PRO A 181 -31.53 10.65 -15.40
N ALA A 182 -31.56 11.95 -15.63
CA ALA A 182 -32.76 12.75 -15.43
C ALA A 182 -33.97 12.11 -16.17
N PRO A 183 -35.18 12.07 -15.56
CA PRO A 183 -36.32 11.52 -16.24
C PRO A 183 -36.57 12.32 -17.53
N GLU A 184 -36.61 11.62 -18.68
CA GLU A 184 -37.03 12.24 -19.94
C GLU A 184 -38.39 12.83 -19.76
N THR A 185 -38.47 14.16 -19.68
CA THR A 185 -39.73 14.87 -19.76
C THR A 185 -40.24 14.73 -21.20
N GLY A 186 -41.06 13.69 -21.43
CA GLY A 186 -41.75 13.51 -22.70
C GLY A 186 -42.63 14.73 -22.97
N LYS A 187 -42.47 15.31 -24.14
CA LYS A 187 -43.44 16.14 -24.79
C LYS A 187 -44.19 15.34 -25.84
#